data_f8653adaa14fce2e030cddabc07738e1
#
_entry.id   f8653adaa14fce2e030cddabc07738e1
#
_cell.length_a   1.000
_cell.length_b   1.000
_cell.length_c   1.000
_cell.angle_alpha   90.00
_cell.angle_beta   90.00
_cell.angle_gamma   90.00
#
_symmetry.space_group_name_H-M   'P 1'
#
loop_
_entity.id
_entity.type
_entity.pdbx_description
1 polymer ?
#
loop_
_entity_poly.entity_id
_entity_poly.type
_entity_poly.pdbx_seq_one_letter_code
_entity_poly.pdbx_strand_id
1 'polypeptide(L)'
;MKVISLKNKNEPNPPKAVRLVSENKKEEKFLSTLIRNTEDWDCYPHMDSGLVVRFYEGDDYGRLIKLLYNNDIYICLKGADNAL
;
A
#
# COMPACT_ATOMS: atom_id res chain seq x y z
N MET A 1 5.34 -8.65 -2.10
CA MET A 1 4.51 -7.43 -2.30
C MET A 1 5.38 -6.20 -2.40
N LYS A 2 5.29 -5.52 -3.51
CA LYS A 2 5.98 -4.23 -3.65
C LYS A 2 5.10 -3.14 -3.05
N VAL A 3 5.71 -2.31 -2.23
CA VAL A 3 5.04 -1.17 -1.59
C VAL A 3 5.73 0.10 -2.07
N ILE A 4 5.01 0.91 -2.83
CA ILE A 4 5.54 2.12 -3.44
C ILE A 4 4.85 3.32 -2.82
N SER A 5 5.61 4.17 -2.17
CA SER A 5 5.06 5.39 -1.58
C SER A 5 4.63 6.37 -2.66
N LEU A 6 3.39 6.84 -2.57
CA LEU A 6 2.84 7.83 -3.49
C LEU A 6 2.85 9.19 -2.80
N LYS A 7 4.02 9.77 -2.70
CA LYS A 7 4.14 11.07 -2.03
C LYS A 7 5.04 11.99 -2.84
N ASN A 8 4.79 13.27 -2.68
CA ASN A 8 5.63 14.29 -3.24
C ASN A 8 6.93 14.42 -2.44
N LYS A 9 7.91 15.06 -3.07
CA LYS A 9 9.22 15.28 -2.50
C LYS A 9 9.18 15.90 -1.11
N ASN A 10 8.23 16.79 -0.88
CA ASN A 10 8.14 17.56 0.37
C ASN A 10 7.11 17.02 1.36
N GLU A 11 6.49 15.88 1.07
CA GLU A 11 5.55 15.31 2.00
C GLU A 11 6.26 14.65 3.18
N PRO A 12 5.69 14.74 4.39
CA PRO A 12 6.28 14.09 5.55
C PRO A 12 6.12 12.57 5.52
N ASN A 13 6.94 11.89 6.29
CA ASN A 13 6.74 10.49 6.61
C ASN A 13 5.79 10.37 7.80
N PRO A 14 4.96 9.34 7.87
CA PRO A 14 4.73 8.31 6.86
C PRO A 14 3.97 8.82 5.64
N PRO A 15 3.97 8.08 4.52
CA PRO A 15 3.26 8.51 3.32
C PRO A 15 1.74 8.51 3.55
N LYS A 16 1.04 9.36 2.82
CA LYS A 16 -0.43 9.42 2.89
C LYS A 16 -1.10 8.40 1.97
N ALA A 17 -0.35 7.85 1.04
CA ALA A 17 -0.86 6.83 0.13
C ALA A 17 0.29 5.94 -0.35
N VAL A 18 -0.05 4.69 -0.64
CA VAL A 18 0.91 3.75 -1.21
C VAL A 18 0.25 3.00 -2.36
N ARG A 19 1.08 2.48 -3.25
CA ARG A 19 0.66 1.56 -4.28
C ARG A 19 1.19 0.19 -3.92
N LEU A 20 0.30 -0.79 -3.88
CA LEU A 20 0.65 -2.18 -3.57
C LEU A 20 0.61 -2.97 -4.86
N VAL A 21 1.72 -3.63 -5.18
CA VAL A 21 1.82 -4.47 -6.38
C VAL A 21 2.09 -5.90 -5.94
N SER A 22 1.16 -6.79 -6.24
CA SER A 22 1.29 -8.20 -5.90
C SER A 22 2.35 -8.87 -6.78
N GLU A 23 3.03 -9.86 -6.19
CA GLU A 23 4.05 -10.62 -6.89
C GLU A 23 3.69 -12.10 -7.03
N ASN A 24 2.54 -12.50 -6.47
CA ASN A 24 2.06 -13.87 -6.57
C ASN A 24 0.55 -13.91 -6.31
N LYS A 25 -0.04 -15.10 -6.47
CA LYS A 25 -1.49 -15.27 -6.32
C LYS A 25 -1.99 -15.03 -4.91
N LYS A 26 -1.18 -15.39 -3.92
CA LYS A 26 -1.55 -15.16 -2.52
C LYS A 26 -1.73 -13.67 -2.25
N GLU A 27 -0.82 -12.87 -2.78
CA GLU A 27 -0.88 -11.42 -2.63
C GLU A 27 -2.02 -10.81 -3.41
N GLU A 28 -2.31 -11.34 -4.60
CA GLU A 28 -3.48 -10.90 -5.37
C GLU A 28 -4.77 -11.10 -4.58
N LYS A 29 -4.91 -12.26 -3.94
CA LYS A 29 -6.08 -12.54 -3.11
C LYS A 29 -6.17 -11.56 -1.94
N PHE A 30 -5.04 -11.26 -1.33
CA PHE A 30 -5.00 -10.31 -0.24
C PHE A 30 -5.47 -8.93 -0.70
N LEU A 31 -5.00 -8.46 -1.85
CA LEU A 31 -5.43 -7.18 -2.40
C LEU A 31 -6.94 -7.16 -2.66
N SER A 32 -7.49 -8.28 -3.11
CA SER A 32 -8.94 -8.39 -3.32
C SER A 32 -9.72 -8.22 -2.03
N THR A 33 -9.18 -8.68 -0.91
CA THR A 33 -9.84 -8.46 0.39
C THR A 33 -9.69 -7.01 0.85
N LEU A 34 -8.55 -6.39 0.58
CA LEU A 34 -8.34 -4.99 0.95
C LEU A 34 -9.30 -4.05 0.24
N ILE A 35 -9.57 -4.29 -1.02
CA ILE A 35 -10.43 -3.39 -1.80
C ILE A 35 -11.84 -3.35 -1.25
N ARG A 36 -12.23 -4.37 -0.50
CA ARG A 36 -13.55 -4.44 0.14
C ARG A 36 -13.58 -3.78 1.51
N ASN A 37 -12.41 -3.48 2.07
CA ASN A 37 -12.30 -2.86 3.38
C ASN A 37 -12.19 -1.35 3.20
N THR A 38 -13.35 -0.69 3.22
CA THR A 38 -13.40 0.77 3.03
C THR A 38 -13.47 1.53 4.35
N GLU A 39 -13.48 0.83 5.48
CA GLU A 39 -13.59 1.46 6.79
C GLU A 39 -12.26 2.01 7.28
N ASP A 40 -11.18 1.28 7.03
CA ASP A 40 -9.86 1.64 7.56
C ASP A 40 -9.09 2.57 6.63
N TRP A 41 -9.28 2.41 5.33
CA TRP A 41 -8.59 3.23 4.33
C TRP A 41 -9.35 3.20 3.01
N ASP A 42 -8.99 4.13 2.14
CA ASP A 42 -9.61 4.24 0.82
C ASP A 42 -8.75 3.47 -0.20
N CYS A 43 -9.32 2.47 -0.83
CA CYS A 43 -8.61 1.61 -1.77
C CYS A 43 -9.24 1.68 -3.15
N TYR A 44 -8.39 1.81 -4.17
CA TYR A 44 -8.86 1.79 -5.55
C TYR A 44 -7.74 1.28 -6.47
N PRO A 45 -8.11 0.71 -7.64
CA PRO A 45 -7.10 0.21 -8.56
C PRO A 45 -6.23 1.32 -9.12
N HIS A 46 -4.94 1.03 -9.27
CA HIS A 46 -4.03 1.95 -9.96
C HIS A 46 -4.16 1.72 -11.46
N MET A 47 -4.04 2.81 -12.25
CA MET A 47 -4.24 2.71 -13.69
C MET A 47 -3.24 1.78 -14.39
N ASP A 48 -2.02 1.69 -13.88
CA ASP A 48 -1.02 0.80 -14.47
C ASP A 48 -1.15 -0.61 -13.95
N SER A 49 -1.12 -0.78 -12.64
CA SER A 49 -1.31 -2.08 -11.99
C SER A 49 -1.29 -1.88 -10.48
N GLY A 50 -1.84 -2.85 -9.77
CA GLY A 50 -1.83 -2.84 -8.32
C GLY A 50 -2.97 -2.04 -7.73
N LEU A 51 -2.88 -1.82 -6.44
CA LEU A 51 -3.92 -1.18 -5.65
C LEU A 51 -3.36 0.04 -4.96
N VAL A 52 -4.05 1.16 -5.09
CA VAL A 52 -3.72 2.36 -4.31
C VAL A 52 -4.46 2.29 -2.98
N VAL A 53 -3.75 2.50 -1.90
CA VAL A 53 -4.32 2.60 -0.56
C VAL A 53 -4.05 4.01 -0.05
N ARG A 54 -5.10 4.76 0.19
CA ARG A 54 -5.01 6.10 0.78
C ARG A 54 -5.40 6.02 2.24
N PHE A 55 -4.57 6.62 3.07
CA PHE A 55 -4.74 6.55 4.52
C PHE A 55 -5.54 7.74 5.03
N TYR A 56 -6.38 7.46 6.02
CA TYR A 56 -7.17 8.51 6.66
C TYR A 56 -6.39 9.18 7.79
N GLU A 57 -5.56 8.40 8.49
CA GLU A 57 -4.84 8.88 9.66
C GLU A 57 -3.36 8.55 9.59
N GLY A 58 -2.57 9.26 10.39
CA GLY A 58 -1.12 9.16 10.31
C GLY A 58 -0.52 7.81 10.67
N ASP A 59 -1.21 7.01 11.50
CA ASP A 59 -0.72 5.69 11.89
C ASP A 59 -1.21 4.56 10.98
N ASP A 60 -2.03 4.87 9.99
CA ASP A 60 -2.62 3.85 9.11
C ASP A 60 -1.57 3.11 8.29
N TYR A 61 -0.51 3.82 7.90
CA TYR A 61 0.57 3.18 7.14
C TYR A 61 1.19 2.04 7.96
N GLY A 62 1.50 2.29 9.23
CA GLY A 62 2.05 1.26 10.11
C GLY A 62 1.08 0.11 10.32
N ARG A 63 -0.21 0.41 10.41
CA ARG A 63 -1.24 -0.61 10.56
C ARG A 63 -1.32 -1.51 9.32
N LEU A 64 -1.19 -0.92 8.14
CA LEU A 64 -1.17 -1.70 6.89
C LEU A 64 0.06 -2.62 6.83
N ILE A 65 1.23 -2.09 7.15
CA ILE A 65 2.45 -2.89 7.17
C ILE A 65 2.32 -4.08 8.13
N LYS A 66 1.76 -3.82 9.29
CA LYS A 66 1.52 -4.86 10.29
C LYS A 66 0.56 -5.94 9.78
N LEU A 67 -0.48 -5.50 9.08
CA LEU A 67 -1.45 -6.41 8.50
C LEU A 67 -0.80 -7.31 7.44
N LEU A 68 0.07 -6.76 6.63
CA LEU A 68 0.80 -7.53 5.62
C LEU A 68 1.65 -8.61 6.29
N TYR A 69 2.42 -8.26 7.31
CA TYR A 69 3.23 -9.23 8.04
C TYR A 69 2.38 -10.30 8.72
N ASN A 70 1.23 -9.92 9.26
CA ASN A 70 0.33 -10.87 9.91
C ASN A 70 -0.25 -11.88 8.93
N ASN A 71 -0.23 -11.57 7.65
CA ASN A 71 -0.69 -12.47 6.59
C ASN A 71 0.48 -13.17 5.88
N ASP A 72 1.66 -13.14 6.48
CA ASP A 72 2.87 -13.75 5.91
C ASP A 72 3.24 -13.18 4.54
N ILE A 73 2.97 -11.90 4.35
CA ILE A 73 3.32 -11.21 3.11
C ILE A 73 4.57 -10.39 3.36
N TYR A 74 5.65 -10.76 2.70
CA TYR A 74 6.90 -10.01 2.79
C TYR A 74 6.83 -8.82 1.87
N ILE A 75 7.27 -7.67 2.35
CA ILE A 75 7.20 -6.44 1.58
C ILE A 75 8.58 -6.05 1.07
N CYS A 76 8.58 -5.48 -0.12
CA CYS A 76 9.75 -4.86 -0.70
C CYS A 76 9.40 -3.39 -0.92
N LEU A 77 10.06 -2.52 -0.18
CA LEU A 77 9.81 -1.09 -0.28
C LEU A 77 10.49 -0.54 -1.52
N LYS A 78 9.70 0.04 -2.39
CA LYS A 78 10.20 0.77 -3.55
C LYS A 78 9.95 2.24 -3.27
N GLY A 79 11.01 2.97 -3.06
CA GLY A 79 10.87 4.38 -2.79
C GLY A 79 10.39 5.10 -4.03
N ALA A 80 9.19 5.67 -3.95
CA ALA A 80 8.70 6.50 -5.04
C ALA A 80 9.59 7.72 -5.23
N ASP A 81 10.22 8.12 -4.19
CA ASP A 81 11.22 9.18 -4.23
C ASP A 81 12.36 8.85 -5.16
N ASN A 82 12.66 7.58 -5.33
CA ASN A 82 13.71 7.15 -6.22
C ASN A 82 13.35 7.37 -7.68
N ALA A 83 12.10 7.50 -7.95
CA ALA A 83 11.62 7.74 -9.29
C ALA A 83 11.74 9.20 -9.68
N LEU A 84 12.10 10.02 -8.76
CA LEU A 84 12.16 11.46 -8.97
C LEU A 84 13.51 11.92 -9.43
#